data_9bfe0fc2240313aa2562c0d7efbcc180
#
_entry.id   9bfe0fc2240313aa2562c0d7efbcc180
#
_cell.length_a   1.000
_cell.length_b   1.000
_cell.length_c   1.000
_cell.angle_alpha   90.00
_cell.angle_beta   90.00
_cell.angle_gamma   90.00
#
_symmetry.space_group_name_H-M   'P 1'
#
loop_
_entity.id
_entity.type
_entity.pdbx_description
1 polymer ?
#
loop_
_entity_poly.entity_id
_entity_poly.type
_entity_poly.pdbx_seq_one_letter_code
_entity_poly.pdbx_strand_id
1 'polypeptide(L)'
;DVYKRQEDGSAIRRRRLCPACGSRFTSFERVQLRDLTVIKKDGKRAVFNRDKLANSILTALRKRKVDTERVEKLISGIVRRLESSGEIDIPSHMIGQLVMESLSEIDQVAYVRFASVYKNFREVQDFENFLGELKDHKK
;
A
#
# COMPACT_ATOMS: atom_id res chain seq x y z
N ASP A 1 -27.05 17.56 -9.93
CA ASP A 1 -25.94 17.42 -8.97
C ASP A 1 -24.59 17.51 -9.66
N VAL A 2 -23.76 18.40 -9.17
CA VAL A 2 -22.37 18.51 -9.65
C VAL A 2 -21.46 17.86 -8.61
N TYR A 3 -20.58 16.99 -9.06
CA TYR A 3 -19.65 16.34 -8.15
C TYR A 3 -18.22 16.39 -8.73
N LYS A 4 -17.24 16.38 -7.81
CA LYS A 4 -15.83 16.29 -8.13
C LYS A 4 -15.21 15.20 -7.29
N ARG A 5 -14.31 14.42 -7.89
CA ARG A 5 -13.50 13.46 -7.15
C ARG A 5 -12.43 14.17 -6.33
N GLN A 6 -12.18 13.68 -5.14
CA GLN A 6 -11.03 14.10 -4.36
C GLN A 6 -9.74 13.56 -4.99
N GLU A 7 -8.60 14.13 -4.63
CA GLU A 7 -7.29 13.73 -5.20
C GLU A 7 -6.99 12.25 -5.05
N ASP A 8 -7.41 11.65 -3.94
CA ASP A 8 -7.18 10.22 -3.70
C ASP A 8 -8.23 9.32 -4.34
N GLY A 9 -9.24 9.89 -4.97
CA GLY A 9 -10.31 9.15 -5.60
C GLY A 9 -11.25 8.44 -4.65
N SER A 10 -11.04 8.57 -3.33
CA SER A 10 -11.83 7.85 -2.32
C SER A 10 -13.07 8.59 -1.87
N ALA A 11 -13.19 9.88 -2.17
CA ALA A 11 -14.32 10.71 -1.76
C ALA A 11 -14.84 11.52 -2.94
N ILE A 12 -16.14 11.77 -2.93
CA ILE A 12 -16.83 12.55 -3.94
C ILE A 12 -17.49 13.75 -3.26
N ARG A 13 -17.19 14.94 -3.76
CA ARG A 13 -17.86 16.15 -3.30
C ARG A 13 -19.10 16.38 -4.17
N ARG A 14 -20.28 16.47 -3.53
CA ARG A 14 -21.53 16.75 -4.23
C ARG A 14 -22.12 18.07 -3.78
N ARG A 15 -22.59 18.87 -4.74
CA ARG A 15 -23.46 20.02 -4.48
C ARG A 15 -24.90 19.60 -4.68
N ARG A 16 -25.70 19.80 -3.66
CA ARG A 16 -27.11 19.44 -3.69
C ARG A 16 -27.99 20.65 -3.45
N LEU A 17 -29.16 20.64 -4.07
CA LEU A 17 -30.18 21.63 -3.84
C LEU A 17 -31.29 21.01 -3.01
N CYS A 18 -31.65 21.67 -1.91
CA CYS A 18 -32.77 21.23 -1.10
C CYS A 18 -34.09 21.62 -1.80
N PRO A 19 -34.92 20.66 -2.23
CA PRO A 19 -36.16 21.00 -2.95
C PRO A 19 -37.19 21.69 -2.07
N ALA A 20 -37.09 21.54 -0.75
CA ALA A 20 -38.07 22.15 0.17
C ALA A 20 -37.80 23.62 0.46
N CYS A 21 -36.53 24.02 0.56
CA CYS A 21 -36.15 25.39 0.92
C CYS A 21 -35.33 26.13 -0.10
N GLY A 22 -34.94 25.46 -1.17
CA GLY A 22 -34.07 26.01 -2.24
C GLY A 22 -32.61 26.24 -1.82
N SER A 23 -32.24 25.84 -0.62
CA SER A 23 -30.88 25.98 -0.15
C SER A 23 -29.94 25.02 -0.85
N ARG A 24 -28.77 25.54 -1.22
CA ARG A 24 -27.70 24.70 -1.78
C ARG A 24 -26.76 24.29 -0.67
N PHE A 25 -26.37 23.03 -0.69
CA PHE A 25 -25.42 22.52 0.29
C PHE A 25 -24.43 21.55 -0.38
N THR A 26 -23.30 21.36 0.27
CA THR A 26 -22.25 20.47 -0.21
C THR A 26 -22.19 19.26 0.70
N SER A 27 -22.20 18.07 0.12
CA SER A 27 -22.01 16.83 0.86
C SER A 27 -20.80 16.08 0.30
N PHE A 28 -20.15 15.31 1.16
CA PHE A 28 -19.04 14.44 0.76
C PHE A 28 -19.48 13.00 0.91
N GLU A 29 -19.34 12.25 -0.18
CA GLU A 29 -19.60 10.81 -0.15
C GLU A 29 -18.30 10.08 -0.37
N ARG A 30 -17.95 9.18 0.55
CA ARG A 30 -16.81 8.32 0.39
C ARG A 30 -17.27 7.01 -0.22
N VAL A 31 -16.51 6.53 -1.21
CA VAL A 31 -16.75 5.21 -1.76
C VAL A 31 -16.37 4.21 -0.68
N GLN A 32 -17.36 3.47 -0.18
CA GLN A 32 -17.10 2.37 0.74
C GLN A 32 -16.62 1.18 -0.09
N LEU A 33 -15.32 1.00 -0.10
CA LEU A 33 -14.73 -0.20 -0.66
C LEU A 33 -14.89 -1.30 0.39
N ARG A 34 -15.13 -2.52 -0.08
CA ARG A 34 -15.18 -3.66 0.82
C ARG A 34 -13.85 -3.78 1.54
N ASP A 35 -13.89 -4.10 2.83
CA ASP A 35 -12.69 -4.34 3.59
C ASP A 35 -11.92 -5.51 2.97
N LEU A 36 -10.67 -5.24 2.65
CA LEU A 36 -9.78 -6.27 2.13
C LEU A 36 -9.36 -7.20 3.26
N THR A 37 -9.35 -8.47 2.99
CA THR A 37 -8.91 -9.49 3.94
C THR A 37 -7.55 -10.03 3.52
N VAL A 38 -6.62 -10.08 4.47
CA VAL A 38 -5.28 -10.63 4.24
C VAL A 38 -5.27 -12.07 4.70
N ILE A 39 -4.83 -12.97 3.84
CA ILE A 39 -4.62 -14.38 4.17
C ILE A 39 -3.15 -14.56 4.53
N LYS A 40 -2.89 -14.89 5.79
CA LYS A 40 -1.54 -15.12 6.30
C LYS A 40 -1.01 -16.48 5.88
N LYS A 41 0.30 -16.70 6.02
CA LYS A 41 0.95 -17.95 5.65
C LYS A 41 0.36 -19.18 6.33
N ASP A 42 -0.15 -19.03 7.56
CA ASP A 42 -0.78 -20.10 8.31
C ASP A 42 -2.25 -20.33 7.96
N GLY A 43 -2.77 -19.58 7.00
CA GLY A 43 -4.16 -19.66 6.56
C GLY A 43 -5.10 -18.78 7.36
N LYS A 44 -4.63 -18.10 8.39
CA LYS A 44 -5.45 -17.19 9.18
C LYS A 44 -5.80 -15.95 8.39
N ARG A 45 -7.02 -15.45 8.57
CA ARG A 45 -7.51 -14.25 7.92
C ARG A 45 -7.50 -13.07 8.88
N ALA A 46 -7.10 -11.92 8.36
CA ALA A 46 -7.12 -10.68 9.12
C ALA A 46 -7.55 -9.54 8.20
N VAL A 47 -8.22 -8.55 8.75
CA VAL A 47 -8.59 -7.37 7.98
C VAL A 47 -7.33 -6.61 7.59
N PHE A 48 -7.26 -6.15 6.34
CA PHE A 48 -6.14 -5.33 5.88
C PHE A 48 -6.06 -4.05 6.70
N ASN A 49 -4.86 -3.74 7.20
CA ASN A 49 -4.63 -2.56 8.02
C ASN A 49 -3.55 -1.71 7.35
N ARG A 50 -3.96 -0.54 6.86
CA ARG A 50 -3.05 0.40 6.20
C ARG A 50 -1.92 0.85 7.13
N ASP A 51 -2.21 1.03 8.42
CA ASP A 51 -1.21 1.47 9.39
C ASP A 51 -0.10 0.44 9.57
N LYS A 52 -0.44 -0.84 9.55
CA LYS A 52 0.56 -1.91 9.61
C LYS A 52 1.45 -1.90 8.38
N LEU A 53 0.86 -1.68 7.21
CA LEU A 53 1.61 -1.56 5.96
C LEU A 53 2.56 -0.36 6.02
N ALA A 54 2.04 0.79 6.43
CA ALA A 54 2.84 2.01 6.57
C ALA A 54 3.99 1.83 7.54
N ASN A 55 3.74 1.22 8.71
CA ASN A 55 4.77 0.97 9.72
C ASN A 55 5.87 0.05 9.19
N SER A 56 5.51 -0.97 8.43
CA SER A 56 6.50 -1.87 7.81
C SER A 56 7.42 -1.12 6.87
N ILE A 57 6.85 -0.26 6.04
CA ILE A 57 7.61 0.53 5.07
C ILE A 57 8.49 1.56 5.78
N LEU A 58 7.93 2.28 6.77
CA LEU A 58 8.67 3.27 7.53
C LEU A 58 9.82 2.64 8.32
N THR A 59 9.63 1.46 8.85
CA THR A 59 10.69 0.73 9.54
C THR A 59 11.85 0.41 8.59
N ALA A 60 11.54 -0.03 7.38
CA ALA A 60 12.55 -0.31 6.37
C ALA A 60 13.29 0.94 5.93
N LEU A 61 12.61 2.09 5.93
CA LEU A 61 13.18 3.38 5.52
C LEU A 61 13.84 4.15 6.67
N ARG A 62 13.89 3.58 7.87
CA ARG A 62 14.48 4.24 9.03
C ARG A 62 15.89 4.73 8.72
N LYS A 63 16.15 6.02 9.03
CA LYS A 63 17.44 6.68 8.79
C LYS A 63 17.85 6.76 7.31
N ARG A 64 16.90 6.56 6.41
CA ARG A 64 17.11 6.78 4.98
C ARG A 64 16.54 8.15 4.59
N LYS A 65 17.21 8.82 3.68
CA LYS A 65 16.80 10.15 3.22
C LYS A 65 15.81 10.00 2.07
N VAL A 66 14.56 9.77 2.41
CA VAL A 66 13.48 9.68 1.43
C VAL A 66 12.40 10.69 1.81
N ASP A 67 11.93 11.43 0.81
CA ASP A 67 10.90 12.45 1.00
C ASP A 67 9.60 11.82 1.50
N THR A 68 9.00 12.46 2.52
CA THR A 68 7.74 12.00 3.11
C THR A 68 6.62 11.90 2.07
N GLU A 69 6.53 12.85 1.14
CA GLU A 69 5.54 12.81 0.08
C GLU A 69 5.71 11.58 -0.81
N ARG A 70 6.95 11.23 -1.09
CA ARG A 70 7.25 10.06 -1.92
C ARG A 70 6.85 8.77 -1.22
N VAL A 71 7.06 8.69 0.09
CA VAL A 71 6.65 7.56 0.92
C VAL A 71 5.13 7.44 0.94
N GLU A 72 4.42 8.56 1.14
CA GLU A 72 2.95 8.57 1.12
C GLU A 72 2.38 8.12 -0.23
N LYS A 73 2.97 8.58 -1.31
CA LYS A 73 2.57 8.16 -2.66
C LYS A 73 2.78 6.67 -2.87
N LEU A 74 3.88 6.13 -2.35
CA LEU A 74 4.19 4.72 -2.44
C LEU A 74 3.13 3.89 -1.69
N ILE A 75 2.81 4.26 -0.46
CA ILE A 75 1.81 3.57 0.35
C ILE A 75 0.44 3.63 -0.32
N SER A 76 0.02 4.82 -0.74
CA SER A 76 -1.27 5.01 -1.40
C SER A 76 -1.35 4.24 -2.72
N GLY A 77 -0.24 4.15 -3.45
CA GLY A 77 -0.17 3.39 -4.69
C GLY A 77 -0.34 1.90 -4.46
N ILE A 78 0.27 1.36 -3.42
CA ILE A 78 0.11 -0.06 -3.06
C ILE A 78 -1.34 -0.34 -2.69
N VAL A 79 -1.93 0.49 -1.83
CA VAL A 79 -3.32 0.33 -1.41
C VAL A 79 -4.26 0.35 -2.62
N ARG A 80 -4.07 1.29 -3.54
CA ARG A 80 -4.89 1.38 -4.75
C ARG A 80 -4.76 0.14 -5.62
N ARG A 81 -3.56 -0.40 -5.76
CA ARG A 81 -3.35 -1.63 -6.55
C ARG A 81 -4.06 -2.82 -5.92
N LEU A 82 -4.05 -2.91 -4.60
CA LEU A 82 -4.77 -3.97 -3.90
C LEU A 82 -6.28 -3.83 -4.08
N GLU A 83 -6.80 -2.62 -3.96
CA GLU A 83 -8.22 -2.34 -4.12
C GLU A 83 -8.70 -2.58 -5.55
N SER A 84 -7.90 -2.22 -6.54
CA SER A 84 -8.26 -2.35 -7.95
C SER A 84 -8.08 -3.76 -8.50
N SER A 85 -7.46 -4.65 -7.75
CA SER A 85 -7.27 -6.04 -8.18
C SER A 85 -8.58 -6.83 -8.33
N GLY A 86 -9.65 -6.34 -7.71
CA GLY A 86 -10.95 -7.04 -7.70
C GLY A 86 -11.02 -8.18 -6.71
N GLU A 87 -9.94 -8.52 -6.06
CA GLU A 87 -9.88 -9.58 -5.07
C GLU A 87 -10.22 -9.03 -3.68
N ILE A 88 -11.01 -9.78 -2.93
CA ILE A 88 -11.34 -9.44 -1.54
C ILE A 88 -10.32 -10.09 -0.60
N ASP A 89 -9.97 -11.34 -0.89
CA ASP A 89 -8.99 -12.11 -0.12
C ASP A 89 -7.64 -11.99 -0.80
N ILE A 90 -6.69 -11.37 -0.12
CA ILE A 90 -5.36 -11.09 -0.66
C ILE A 90 -4.31 -11.86 0.13
N PRO A 91 -3.53 -12.73 -0.52
CA PRO A 91 -2.44 -13.41 0.17
C PRO A 91 -1.40 -12.42 0.68
N SER A 92 -0.89 -12.63 1.90
CA SER A 92 0.11 -11.74 2.48
C SER A 92 1.37 -11.62 1.62
N HIS A 93 1.74 -12.69 0.89
CA HIS A 93 2.91 -12.66 0.03
C HIS A 93 2.75 -11.69 -1.15
N MET A 94 1.54 -11.47 -1.61
CA MET A 94 1.27 -10.50 -2.68
C MET A 94 1.55 -9.08 -2.18
N ILE A 95 1.14 -8.77 -0.95
CA ILE A 95 1.40 -7.46 -0.35
C ILE A 95 2.91 -7.26 -0.18
N GLY A 96 3.59 -8.25 0.37
CA GLY A 96 5.05 -8.20 0.54
C GLY A 96 5.78 -7.98 -0.77
N GLN A 97 5.34 -8.65 -1.82
CA GLN A 97 5.93 -8.52 -3.14
C GLN A 97 5.76 -7.10 -3.71
N LEU A 98 4.57 -6.52 -3.55
CA LEU A 98 4.31 -5.14 -3.98
C LEU A 98 5.18 -4.14 -3.21
N VAL A 99 5.35 -4.36 -1.90
CA VAL A 99 6.22 -3.51 -1.08
C VAL A 99 7.68 -3.62 -1.56
N MET A 100 8.15 -4.83 -1.82
CA MET A 100 9.52 -5.05 -2.29
C MET A 100 9.77 -4.36 -3.63
N GLU A 101 8.86 -4.52 -4.58
CA GLU A 101 8.97 -3.87 -5.88
C GLU A 101 9.03 -2.34 -5.74
N SER A 102 8.17 -1.79 -4.88
CA SER A 102 8.11 -0.35 -4.67
C SER A 102 9.37 0.18 -3.99
N LEU A 103 9.86 -0.52 -2.97
CA LEU A 103 11.07 -0.12 -2.27
C LEU A 103 12.31 -0.22 -3.15
N SER A 104 12.37 -1.19 -4.06
CA SER A 104 13.51 -1.36 -4.96
C SER A 104 13.72 -0.13 -5.85
N GLU A 105 12.65 0.61 -6.14
CA GLU A 105 12.70 1.80 -6.97
C GLU A 105 13.15 3.05 -6.21
N ILE A 106 12.99 3.08 -4.89
CA ILE A 106 13.27 4.31 -4.13
C ILE A 106 14.49 4.21 -3.22
N ASP A 107 14.80 3.04 -2.66
CA ASP A 107 15.96 2.90 -1.76
C ASP A 107 16.38 1.45 -1.65
N GLN A 108 17.58 1.16 -2.09
CA GLN A 108 18.13 -0.19 -2.13
C GLN A 108 18.31 -0.79 -0.73
N VAL A 109 18.73 0.02 0.23
CA VAL A 109 18.93 -0.45 1.60
C VAL A 109 17.60 -0.83 2.24
N ALA A 110 16.58 0.01 2.05
CA ALA A 110 15.23 -0.29 2.56
C ALA A 110 14.67 -1.57 1.92
N TYR A 111 14.91 -1.75 0.63
CA TYR A 111 14.52 -2.96 -0.08
C TYR A 111 15.13 -4.22 0.56
N VAL A 112 16.42 -4.20 0.82
CA VAL A 112 17.13 -5.33 1.44
C VAL A 112 16.64 -5.58 2.86
N ARG A 113 16.42 -4.52 3.64
CA ARG A 113 15.90 -4.62 5.01
C ARG A 113 14.52 -5.29 5.03
N PHE A 114 13.62 -4.82 4.17
CA PHE A 114 12.29 -5.40 4.09
C PHE A 114 12.34 -6.85 3.63
N ALA A 115 13.14 -7.14 2.61
CA ALA A 115 13.28 -8.49 2.08
C ALA A 115 13.81 -9.46 3.14
N SER A 116 14.73 -9.01 4.00
CA SER A 116 15.29 -9.87 5.04
C SER A 116 14.25 -10.33 6.05
N VAL A 117 13.30 -9.45 6.39
CA VAL A 117 12.18 -9.79 7.28
C VAL A 117 11.15 -10.62 6.54
N TYR A 118 10.77 -10.19 5.35
CA TYR A 118 9.72 -10.84 4.56
C TYR A 118 10.10 -12.27 4.17
N LYS A 119 11.35 -12.48 3.74
CA LYS A 119 11.86 -13.78 3.35
C LYS A 119 12.43 -14.58 4.52
N ASN A 120 12.38 -13.98 5.72
CA ASN A 120 12.82 -14.63 6.94
C ASN A 120 14.27 -15.14 6.86
N PHE A 121 15.20 -14.24 6.52
CA PHE A 121 16.62 -14.56 6.46
C PHE A 121 17.12 -14.91 7.88
N ARG A 122 17.69 -16.08 8.02
CA ARG A 122 18.22 -16.56 9.30
C ARG A 122 19.73 -16.69 9.31
N GLU A 123 20.33 -16.85 8.14
CA GLU A 123 21.75 -17.08 7.97
C GLU A 123 22.33 -16.15 6.90
N VAL A 124 23.64 -15.96 6.97
CA VAL A 124 24.37 -15.15 5.98
C VAL A 124 24.18 -15.71 4.57
N GLN A 125 24.07 -17.02 4.44
CA GLN A 125 23.87 -17.68 3.16
C GLN A 125 22.58 -17.23 2.48
N ASP A 126 21.50 -17.06 3.26
CA ASP A 126 20.22 -16.59 2.73
C ASP A 126 20.35 -15.19 2.14
N PHE A 127 21.12 -14.33 2.81
CA PHE A 127 21.37 -12.96 2.37
C PHE A 127 22.22 -12.96 1.08
N GLU A 128 23.26 -13.78 1.04
CA GLU A 128 24.11 -13.88 -0.14
C GLU A 128 23.35 -14.39 -1.35
N ASN A 129 22.50 -15.40 -1.17
CA ASN A 129 21.66 -15.93 -2.24
C ASN A 129 20.72 -14.86 -2.78
N PHE A 130 20.13 -14.07 -1.90
CA PHE A 130 19.25 -12.98 -2.29
C PHE A 130 20.00 -11.92 -3.11
N LEU A 131 21.20 -11.53 -2.69
CA LEU A 131 22.02 -10.57 -3.41
C LEU A 131 22.39 -11.09 -4.80
N GLY A 132 22.65 -12.38 -4.92
CA GLY A 132 22.92 -13.03 -6.20
C GLY A 132 21.73 -12.93 -7.14
N GLU A 133 20.54 -13.19 -6.66
CA GLU A 133 19.30 -13.05 -7.44
C GLU A 133 19.10 -11.61 -7.92
N LEU A 134 19.40 -10.63 -7.08
CA LEU A 134 19.30 -9.22 -7.45
C LEU A 134 20.23 -8.85 -8.60
N LYS A 135 21.45 -9.34 -8.58
CA LYS A 135 22.41 -9.07 -9.64
C LYS A 135 21.95 -9.65 -10.97
N ASP A 136 21.34 -10.84 -10.96
CA ASP A 136 20.82 -11.47 -12.16
C ASP A 136 19.64 -10.71 -12.75
N HIS A 137 18.78 -10.11 -11.90
CA HIS A 137 17.61 -9.35 -12.34
C HIS A 137 17.94 -7.95 -12.85
N LYS A 138 19.11 -7.41 -12.52
CA LYS A 138 19.50 -6.04 -12.90
C LYS A 138 20.26 -5.92 -14.22
N LYS A 139 20.32 -6.96 -14.97
CA LYS A 139 20.96 -6.89 -16.28
C LYS A 139 20.10 -6.21 -17.33
#